data_3dc858a8ef3ad3da08b00111971dc9bd
#
_entry.id   3dc858a8ef3ad3da08b00111971dc9bd
#
_cell.length_a   1.000
_cell.length_b   1.000
_cell.length_c   1.000
_cell.angle_alpha   90.00
_cell.angle_beta   90.00
_cell.angle_gamma   90.00
#
_symmetry.space_group_name_H-M   'P 1'
#
loop_
_entity.id
_entity.type
_entity.pdbx_description
1 polymer ?
#
loop_
_entity_poly.entity_id
_entity_poly.type
_entity_poly.pdbx_seq_one_letter_code
_entity_poly.pdbx_strand_id
1 'polypeptide(L)'
;MGAVDIPKGSDVTLFEAEIIFNSVLPSVVILENLNLLNMFIQIKFTVKPIFIIIENLNQEDRLKYSDFEIYTYSDCILFGDTLRKDSEIIEIASKVDSNDMATIIYTSGTTGHPKGVMLSHANLLYQVSSFSLMVDTHVGQIFMCILPIWHSFQRSFSYNIFLKGMVCLFSTIVPRAMLDDIKNVNPHYIAAVPRLWIAIRQNIYKEVSKKPFISRMIFHFFVKAAFLSDICYRVVMGLYPDNGFSLFFPIKKILGIFGLICAFPFKALGNVLIFNKINKILGNNFVVGITGGGSMPLSAVRFFNSIGIELANAYGLTETSPGVASNKHKKVIIGTCGKILPGTVAEIRDIDGNKLKKPGKGILFVKGPQVMLGYYKDKEATCKIIGSDGFLNTGDIAKLSKDNVVQIIGREKDTIVLNNGENVEPAPIEIKLEESALIEKAVVVGQDQKFLGALILPNFEEINKYLESVGQKIFDANNRRQIIANNIVLKAINDEIKKLINKANGFKPFEQILKFTLLEKPFEVGKEMSIKMDIKRSYILNFYKNEIKNLFI
;
A
#
# COMPACT_ATOMS: atom_id res chain seq x y z
N MET A 1 8.28 -8.40 28.55
CA MET A 1 8.42 -7.40 29.62
C MET A 1 7.11 -6.74 30.01
N GLY A 2 5.99 -7.02 29.32
CA GLY A 2 4.64 -6.58 29.72
C GLY A 2 4.30 -5.10 29.47
N ALA A 3 5.22 -4.31 28.93
CA ALA A 3 4.92 -2.94 28.50
C ALA A 3 4.15 -2.94 27.17
N VAL A 4 3.09 -2.12 27.11
CA VAL A 4 2.33 -1.89 25.88
C VAL A 4 2.93 -0.68 25.17
N ASP A 5 3.44 -0.86 23.96
CA ASP A 5 3.97 0.25 23.19
C ASP A 5 2.93 0.90 22.29
N ILE A 6 3.13 2.20 22.02
CA ILE A 6 2.24 3.03 21.18
C ILE A 6 3.10 3.70 20.13
N PRO A 7 3.45 2.98 19.07
CA PRO A 7 4.39 3.49 18.08
C PRO A 7 3.74 4.55 17.18
N LYS A 8 4.47 5.64 16.96
CA LYS A 8 4.08 6.72 16.04
C LYS A 8 5.30 7.24 15.29
N GLY A 9 5.11 7.75 14.09
CA GLY A 9 6.18 8.37 13.32
C GLY A 9 6.59 9.73 13.87
N SER A 10 7.82 10.14 13.57
CA SER A 10 8.36 11.47 13.91
C SER A 10 7.66 12.61 13.16
N ASP A 11 6.82 12.27 12.17
CA ASP A 11 5.96 13.17 11.41
C ASP A 11 4.59 13.45 12.09
N VAL A 12 4.40 12.99 13.33
CA VAL A 12 3.21 13.23 14.12
C VAL A 12 3.00 14.73 14.31
N THR A 13 1.75 15.19 14.11
CA THR A 13 1.38 16.59 14.41
C THR A 13 1.10 16.79 15.89
N LEU A 14 1.23 18.04 16.38
CA LEU A 14 0.89 18.35 17.79
C LEU A 14 -0.55 17.93 18.12
N PHE A 15 -1.48 18.18 17.22
CA PHE A 15 -2.89 17.80 17.39
C PHE A 15 -3.07 16.27 17.54
N GLU A 16 -2.43 15.47 16.69
CA GLU A 16 -2.48 14.02 16.81
C GLU A 16 -1.79 13.53 18.08
N ALA A 17 -0.63 14.11 18.42
CA ALA A 17 0.11 13.77 19.62
C ALA A 17 -0.70 14.04 20.88
N GLU A 18 -1.40 15.18 20.96
CA GLU A 18 -2.25 15.55 22.08
C GLU A 18 -3.45 14.59 22.24
N ILE A 19 -4.13 14.23 21.14
CA ILE A 19 -5.24 13.27 21.19
C ILE A 19 -4.75 11.90 21.69
N ILE A 20 -3.64 11.40 21.12
CA ILE A 20 -3.10 10.09 21.49
C ILE A 20 -2.66 10.13 22.96
N PHE A 21 -1.88 11.13 23.36
CA PHE A 21 -1.36 11.26 24.72
C PHE A 21 -2.49 11.28 25.75
N ASN A 22 -3.50 12.14 25.56
CA ASN A 22 -4.63 12.26 26.49
C ASN A 22 -5.53 11.01 26.51
N SER A 23 -5.54 10.23 25.43
CA SER A 23 -6.27 8.95 25.38
C SER A 23 -5.58 7.86 26.20
N VAL A 24 -4.23 7.74 26.10
CA VAL A 24 -3.48 6.60 26.64
C VAL A 24 -2.76 6.91 27.95
N LEU A 25 -2.43 8.19 28.22
CA LEU A 25 -1.70 8.66 29.39
C LEU A 25 -0.39 7.85 29.61
N PRO A 26 0.57 7.91 28.69
CA PRO A 26 1.76 7.09 28.74
C PRO A 26 2.65 7.48 29.93
N SER A 27 3.22 6.50 30.62
CA SER A 27 4.18 6.75 31.70
C SER A 27 5.55 7.19 31.18
N VAL A 28 5.93 6.70 29.98
CA VAL A 28 7.20 7.00 29.33
C VAL A 28 6.95 7.40 27.88
N VAL A 29 7.63 8.44 27.41
CA VAL A 29 7.59 8.90 26.01
C VAL A 29 9.02 8.91 25.48
N ILE A 30 9.28 8.11 24.44
CA ILE A 30 10.59 8.02 23.78
C ILE A 30 10.56 8.89 22.52
N LEU A 31 11.48 9.85 22.42
CA LEU A 31 11.55 10.82 21.33
C LEU A 31 12.89 10.74 20.63
N GLU A 32 12.88 10.91 19.31
CA GLU A 32 14.09 10.88 18.49
C GLU A 32 15.04 12.03 18.82
N ASN A 33 14.51 13.25 18.96
CA ASN A 33 15.28 14.49 19.05
C ASN A 33 14.58 15.59 19.84
N LEU A 34 15.32 16.69 20.09
CA LEU A 34 14.83 17.87 20.79
C LEU A 34 13.67 18.60 20.09
N ASN A 35 13.57 18.53 18.77
CA ASN A 35 12.45 19.17 18.06
C ASN A 35 11.12 18.52 18.43
N LEU A 36 11.10 17.20 18.56
CA LEU A 36 9.94 16.47 19.04
C LEU A 36 9.64 16.80 20.50
N LEU A 37 10.65 16.90 21.36
CA LEU A 37 10.45 17.32 22.75
C LEU A 37 9.79 18.70 22.81
N ASN A 38 10.30 19.69 22.05
CA ASN A 38 9.73 21.04 22.00
C ASN A 38 8.26 21.05 21.55
N MET A 39 7.87 20.10 20.71
CA MET A 39 6.47 19.93 20.34
C MET A 39 5.66 19.29 21.45
N PHE A 40 6.17 18.21 22.05
CA PHE A 40 5.43 17.46 23.08
C PHE A 40 5.21 18.25 24.37
N ILE A 41 6.15 19.07 24.83
CA ILE A 41 5.99 19.89 26.03
C ILE A 41 4.91 20.96 25.90
N GLN A 42 4.39 21.23 24.70
CA GLN A 42 3.22 22.10 24.49
C GLN A 42 1.89 21.42 24.83
N ILE A 43 1.89 20.10 24.98
CA ILE A 43 0.71 19.33 25.37
C ILE A 43 0.40 19.63 26.85
N LYS A 44 -0.87 19.82 27.17
CA LYS A 44 -1.32 19.94 28.56
C LYS A 44 -1.36 18.56 29.21
N PHE A 45 -0.36 18.28 30.04
CA PHE A 45 -0.27 17.01 30.74
C PHE A 45 -1.17 16.99 32.00
N THR A 46 -2.04 15.99 32.14
CA THR A 46 -2.69 15.65 33.38
C THR A 46 -1.70 15.00 34.37
N VAL A 47 -0.83 14.12 33.82
CA VAL A 47 0.30 13.50 34.51
C VAL A 47 1.50 13.65 33.60
N LYS A 48 2.59 14.25 34.10
CA LYS A 48 3.83 14.40 33.32
C LYS A 48 4.47 13.03 33.09
N PRO A 49 4.80 12.65 31.86
CA PRO A 49 5.53 11.41 31.58
C PRO A 49 7.02 11.60 31.82
N ILE A 50 7.75 10.50 31.93
CA ILE A 50 9.20 10.49 31.79
C ILE A 50 9.54 10.57 30.29
N PHE A 51 10.40 11.49 29.90
CA PHE A 51 10.89 11.58 28.52
C PHE A 51 12.25 10.87 28.38
N ILE A 52 12.38 10.04 27.34
CA ILE A 52 13.66 9.46 26.94
C ILE A 52 13.98 9.99 25.54
N ILE A 53 15.15 10.63 25.36
CA ILE A 53 15.57 11.21 24.10
C ILE A 53 16.73 10.38 23.53
N ILE A 54 16.61 10.00 22.26
CA ILE A 54 17.66 9.21 21.57
C ILE A 54 18.90 10.08 21.32
N GLU A 55 18.71 11.35 20.98
CA GLU A 55 19.76 12.35 20.81
C GLU A 55 20.43 12.67 22.15
N ASN A 56 21.74 12.96 22.12
CA ASN A 56 22.46 13.38 23.30
C ASN A 56 22.11 14.82 23.68
N LEU A 57 21.95 15.09 24.99
CA LEU A 57 21.66 16.41 25.53
C LEU A 57 22.94 17.05 26.11
N ASN A 58 23.16 18.33 25.82
CA ASN A 58 24.15 19.14 26.49
C ASN A 58 23.64 19.68 27.84
N GLN A 59 24.50 20.37 28.61
CA GLN A 59 24.12 20.92 29.92
C GLN A 59 23.05 22.04 29.80
N GLU A 60 23.10 22.86 28.77
CA GLU A 60 22.12 23.91 28.52
C GLU A 60 20.73 23.31 28.25
N ASP A 61 20.67 22.27 27.45
CA ASP A 61 19.40 21.58 27.19
C ASP A 61 18.81 20.97 28.46
N ARG A 62 19.65 20.35 29.30
CA ARG A 62 19.19 19.78 30.60
C ARG A 62 18.63 20.85 31.54
N LEU A 63 19.26 22.03 31.59
CA LEU A 63 18.79 23.16 32.38
C LEU A 63 17.48 23.73 31.81
N LYS A 64 17.39 23.88 30.50
CA LYS A 64 16.22 24.44 29.81
C LYS A 64 14.94 23.63 30.08
N TYR A 65 15.06 22.32 30.22
CA TYR A 65 13.90 21.43 30.40
C TYR A 65 13.85 20.83 31.83
N SER A 66 14.44 21.51 32.81
CA SER A 66 14.50 21.05 34.21
C SER A 66 13.15 20.77 34.88
N ASP A 67 12.05 21.32 34.34
CA ASP A 67 10.69 21.06 34.81
C ASP A 67 10.15 19.68 34.43
N PHE A 68 10.88 18.92 33.60
CA PHE A 68 10.50 17.59 33.13
C PHE A 68 11.57 16.57 33.53
N GLU A 69 11.13 15.35 33.82
CA GLU A 69 12.03 14.22 34.03
C GLU A 69 12.49 13.69 32.67
N ILE A 70 13.75 13.98 32.30
CA ILE A 70 14.32 13.68 31.00
C ILE A 70 15.61 12.88 31.15
N TYR A 71 15.68 11.77 30.43
CA TYR A 71 16.86 10.93 30.27
C TYR A 71 17.26 10.85 28.81
N THR A 72 18.55 10.70 28.52
CA THR A 72 19.01 10.28 27.20
C THR A 72 18.98 8.75 27.11
N TYR A 73 18.97 8.22 25.87
CA TYR A 73 19.12 6.78 25.67
C TYR A 73 20.41 6.25 26.31
N SER A 74 21.51 7.04 26.25
CA SER A 74 22.78 6.71 26.90
C SER A 74 22.68 6.65 28.42
N ASP A 75 21.93 7.59 29.04
CA ASP A 75 21.67 7.54 30.50
C ASP A 75 20.92 6.25 30.87
N CYS A 76 19.93 5.85 30.09
CA CYS A 76 19.15 4.63 30.32
C CYS A 76 20.03 3.36 30.24
N ILE A 77 20.99 3.31 29.31
CA ILE A 77 21.95 2.18 29.21
C ILE A 77 22.80 2.13 30.47
N LEU A 78 23.38 3.27 30.92
CA LEU A 78 24.21 3.34 32.11
C LEU A 78 23.43 2.93 33.38
N PHE A 79 22.17 3.38 33.53
CA PHE A 79 21.31 2.93 34.63
C PHE A 79 21.04 1.42 34.55
N GLY A 80 20.75 0.90 33.36
CA GLY A 80 20.51 -0.52 33.15
C GLY A 80 21.67 -1.37 33.57
N ASP A 81 22.90 -0.96 33.24
CA ASP A 81 24.12 -1.67 33.65
C ASP A 81 24.33 -1.69 35.18
N THR A 82 23.97 -0.58 35.86
CA THR A 82 24.12 -0.48 37.33
C THR A 82 23.02 -1.21 38.09
N LEU A 83 21.80 -1.26 37.53
CA LEU A 83 20.63 -1.85 38.15
C LEU A 83 20.35 -3.29 37.67
N ARG A 84 21.29 -3.90 36.95
CA ARG A 84 21.07 -5.18 36.25
C ARG A 84 20.48 -6.25 37.17
N LYS A 85 19.23 -6.58 36.88
CA LYS A 85 18.42 -7.57 37.61
C LYS A 85 17.80 -8.56 36.60
N ASP A 86 18.68 -9.33 35.94
CA ASP A 86 18.28 -10.25 34.88
C ASP A 86 17.17 -11.24 35.35
N SER A 87 17.22 -11.69 36.60
CA SER A 87 16.22 -12.60 37.17
C SER A 87 14.83 -11.97 37.28
N GLU A 88 14.73 -10.68 37.69
CA GLU A 88 13.46 -9.97 37.77
C GLU A 88 12.86 -9.75 36.35
N ILE A 89 13.70 -9.41 35.38
CA ILE A 89 13.27 -9.23 33.98
C ILE A 89 12.73 -10.53 33.40
N ILE A 90 13.43 -11.67 33.65
CA ILE A 90 12.97 -12.99 33.21
C ILE A 90 11.67 -13.38 33.89
N GLU A 91 11.52 -13.11 35.19
CA GLU A 91 10.29 -13.38 35.94
C GLU A 91 9.10 -12.56 35.38
N ILE A 92 9.27 -11.27 35.13
CA ILE A 92 8.25 -10.42 34.52
C ILE A 92 7.89 -10.94 33.12
N ALA A 93 8.89 -11.27 32.30
CA ALA A 93 8.68 -11.78 30.96
C ALA A 93 7.92 -13.14 30.94
N SER A 94 8.15 -14.00 31.95
CA SER A 94 7.47 -15.29 32.08
C SER A 94 5.98 -15.18 32.45
N LYS A 95 5.55 -14.04 32.97
CA LYS A 95 4.15 -13.77 33.33
C LYS A 95 3.31 -13.21 32.18
N VAL A 96 3.95 -12.83 31.07
CA VAL A 96 3.25 -12.29 29.88
C VAL A 96 2.56 -13.42 29.13
N ASP A 97 1.23 -13.30 28.97
CA ASP A 97 0.42 -14.23 28.17
C ASP A 97 0.37 -13.80 26.70
N SER A 98 0.21 -14.75 25.83
CA SER A 98 0.11 -14.47 24.38
C SER A 98 -1.12 -13.63 24.01
N ASN A 99 -2.17 -13.65 24.81
CA ASN A 99 -3.38 -12.86 24.62
C ASN A 99 -3.29 -11.46 25.25
N ASP A 100 -2.22 -11.17 26.03
CA ASP A 100 -2.01 -9.84 26.55
C ASP A 100 -1.82 -8.83 25.41
N MET A 101 -2.28 -7.60 25.65
CA MET A 101 -2.11 -6.50 24.72
C MET A 101 -0.63 -6.15 24.58
N ALA A 102 -0.10 -6.27 23.36
CA ALA A 102 1.30 -5.98 23.05
C ALA A 102 1.50 -4.54 22.59
N THR A 103 0.54 -3.99 21.86
CA THR A 103 0.68 -2.66 21.24
C THR A 103 -0.68 -2.02 20.93
N ILE A 104 -0.68 -0.69 20.87
CA ILE A 104 -1.80 0.10 20.34
C ILE A 104 -1.29 0.90 19.14
N ILE A 105 -1.78 0.57 17.94
CA ILE A 105 -1.40 1.28 16.71
C ILE A 105 -2.51 2.23 16.30
N TYR A 106 -2.24 3.54 16.34
CA TYR A 106 -3.22 4.54 15.94
C TYR A 106 -3.31 4.66 14.42
N THR A 107 -4.54 4.55 13.91
CA THR A 107 -4.85 4.76 12.48
C THR A 107 -5.63 6.05 12.29
N SER A 108 -5.46 6.71 11.14
CA SER A 108 -6.28 7.87 10.77
C SER A 108 -7.73 7.40 10.55
N GLY A 109 -8.59 7.63 11.52
CA GLY A 109 -10.02 7.32 11.41
C GLY A 109 -10.69 8.08 10.26
N THR A 110 -11.74 7.50 9.69
CA THR A 110 -12.55 8.15 8.63
C THR A 110 -13.30 9.40 9.13
N THR A 111 -13.44 9.54 10.45
CA THR A 111 -14.09 10.66 11.14
C THR A 111 -13.12 11.78 11.52
N GLY A 112 -11.83 11.69 11.13
CA GLY A 112 -10.80 12.67 11.48
C GLY A 112 -10.14 12.44 12.85
N HIS A 113 -10.72 11.64 13.73
CA HIS A 113 -10.10 11.26 15.01
C HIS A 113 -9.34 9.93 14.88
N PRO A 114 -8.06 9.87 15.29
CA PRO A 114 -7.29 8.63 15.27
C PRO A 114 -7.92 7.57 16.19
N LYS A 115 -7.98 6.32 15.69
CA LYS A 115 -8.45 5.17 16.48
C LYS A 115 -7.28 4.27 16.86
N GLY A 116 -7.17 3.90 18.13
CA GLY A 116 -6.12 3.02 18.64
C GLY A 116 -6.49 1.55 18.47
N VAL A 117 -5.85 0.86 17.54
CA VAL A 117 -6.04 -0.58 17.29
C VAL A 117 -5.23 -1.37 18.30
N MET A 118 -5.88 -2.15 19.15
CA MET A 118 -5.24 -3.00 20.17
C MET A 118 -4.87 -4.36 19.57
N LEU A 119 -3.58 -4.70 19.60
CA LEU A 119 -3.08 -5.99 19.12
C LEU A 119 -2.43 -6.76 20.26
N SER A 120 -2.72 -8.06 20.37
CA SER A 120 -2.08 -8.97 21.30
C SER A 120 -0.76 -9.52 20.77
N HIS A 121 0.04 -10.13 21.64
CA HIS A 121 1.22 -10.89 21.23
C HIS A 121 0.85 -12.01 20.26
N ALA A 122 -0.27 -12.73 20.51
CA ALA A 122 -0.76 -13.79 19.61
C ALA A 122 -1.08 -13.28 18.21
N ASN A 123 -1.70 -12.09 18.09
CA ASN A 123 -1.98 -11.48 16.78
C ASN A 123 -0.68 -11.27 15.98
N LEU A 124 0.37 -10.74 16.62
CA LEU A 124 1.66 -10.48 15.97
C LEU A 124 2.40 -11.77 15.63
N LEU A 125 2.43 -12.75 16.54
CA LEU A 125 3.08 -14.06 16.33
C LEU A 125 2.42 -14.86 15.20
N TYR A 126 1.10 -14.76 15.05
CA TYR A 126 0.40 -15.37 13.91
C TYR A 126 0.94 -14.81 12.58
N GLN A 127 1.18 -13.50 12.47
CA GLN A 127 1.73 -12.89 11.25
C GLN A 127 3.14 -13.38 10.95
N VAL A 128 3.96 -13.53 11.97
CA VAL A 128 5.33 -14.05 11.82
C VAL A 128 5.31 -15.47 11.23
N SER A 129 4.44 -16.35 11.74
CA SER A 129 4.28 -17.70 11.20
C SER A 129 3.71 -17.73 9.79
N SER A 130 2.74 -16.85 9.51
CA SER A 130 2.09 -16.75 8.19
C SER A 130 3.03 -16.25 7.10
N PHE A 131 3.94 -15.34 7.41
CA PHE A 131 4.94 -14.86 6.45
C PHE A 131 5.85 -15.99 5.95
N SER A 132 6.24 -16.90 6.84
CA SER A 132 7.07 -18.06 6.48
C SER A 132 6.40 -18.99 5.46
N LEU A 133 5.07 -18.93 5.34
CA LEU A 133 4.31 -19.71 4.34
C LEU A 133 4.26 -19.01 2.96
N MET A 134 4.51 -17.71 2.93
CA MET A 134 4.50 -16.92 1.69
C MET A 134 5.83 -16.99 0.95
N VAL A 135 6.93 -16.93 1.69
CA VAL A 135 8.29 -16.93 1.16
C VAL A 135 9.15 -17.85 2.01
N ASP A 136 9.89 -18.73 1.36
CA ASP A 136 10.87 -19.59 2.02
C ASP A 136 12.15 -18.80 2.26
N THR A 137 12.39 -18.41 3.51
CA THR A 137 13.51 -17.55 3.91
C THR A 137 14.58 -18.32 4.65
N HIS A 138 15.85 -17.92 4.46
CA HIS A 138 17.00 -18.56 5.07
C HIS A 138 17.82 -17.58 5.93
N VAL A 139 18.53 -18.13 6.92
CA VAL A 139 19.47 -17.36 7.77
C VAL A 139 20.47 -16.59 6.91
N GLY A 140 20.73 -15.34 7.28
CA GLY A 140 21.68 -14.46 6.59
C GLY A 140 21.15 -13.79 5.32
N GLN A 141 19.96 -14.15 4.83
CA GLN A 141 19.32 -13.41 3.73
C GLN A 141 18.94 -11.99 4.16
N ILE A 142 19.02 -11.04 3.24
CA ILE A 142 18.86 -9.62 3.52
C ILE A 142 17.47 -9.15 3.11
N PHE A 143 16.75 -8.57 4.06
CA PHE A 143 15.47 -7.93 3.85
C PHE A 143 15.61 -6.41 3.94
N MET A 144 15.24 -5.69 2.89
CA MET A 144 15.30 -4.23 2.86
C MET A 144 14.03 -3.62 3.47
N CYS A 145 14.21 -2.92 4.58
CA CYS A 145 13.18 -2.26 5.37
C CYS A 145 13.14 -0.77 5.02
N ILE A 146 12.16 -0.37 4.22
CA ILE A 146 11.95 1.02 3.77
C ILE A 146 10.60 1.58 4.21
N LEU A 147 9.73 0.71 4.72
CA LEU A 147 8.45 1.14 5.26
C LEU A 147 8.60 1.63 6.71
N PRO A 148 7.71 2.50 7.19
CA PRO A 148 7.73 2.98 8.56
C PRO A 148 7.63 1.82 9.58
N ILE A 149 8.59 1.73 10.50
CA ILE A 149 8.68 0.64 11.49
C ILE A 149 7.52 0.65 12.50
N TRP A 150 6.89 1.79 12.71
CA TRP A 150 5.69 1.91 13.55
C TRP A 150 4.42 1.38 12.88
N HIS A 151 4.47 1.11 11.58
CA HIS A 151 3.33 0.57 10.85
C HIS A 151 3.29 -0.94 10.97
N SER A 152 2.10 -1.51 11.21
CA SER A 152 1.90 -2.96 11.38
C SER A 152 2.52 -3.81 10.27
N PHE A 153 2.53 -3.31 9.04
CA PHE A 153 3.09 -4.02 7.88
C PHE A 153 4.61 -4.23 8.00
N GLN A 154 5.40 -3.16 8.20
CA GLN A 154 6.85 -3.30 8.40
C GLN A 154 7.17 -4.04 9.69
N ARG A 155 6.43 -3.76 10.75
CA ARG A 155 6.66 -4.34 12.06
C ARG A 155 6.57 -5.87 12.03
N SER A 156 5.56 -6.42 11.34
CA SER A 156 5.41 -7.87 11.19
C SER A 156 6.57 -8.50 10.42
N PHE A 157 7.09 -7.84 9.38
CA PHE A 157 8.29 -8.29 8.68
C PHE A 157 9.52 -8.22 9.58
N SER A 158 9.70 -7.15 10.36
CA SER A 158 10.85 -7.01 11.26
C SER A 158 10.91 -8.15 12.29
N TYR A 159 9.78 -8.52 12.86
CA TYR A 159 9.73 -9.68 13.76
C TYR A 159 10.09 -11.00 13.07
N ASN A 160 9.62 -11.19 11.83
CA ASN A 160 9.98 -12.38 11.05
C ASN A 160 11.48 -12.41 10.71
N ILE A 161 12.06 -11.26 10.34
CA ILE A 161 13.49 -11.11 10.04
C ILE A 161 14.33 -11.56 11.26
N PHE A 162 14.01 -11.05 12.44
CA PHE A 162 14.70 -11.42 13.68
C PHE A 162 14.52 -12.90 14.03
N LEU A 163 13.29 -13.42 13.96
CA LEU A 163 13.01 -14.83 14.27
C LEU A 163 13.75 -15.79 13.34
N LYS A 164 13.90 -15.43 12.07
CA LYS A 164 14.55 -16.26 11.04
C LYS A 164 16.06 -16.07 10.95
N GLY A 165 16.67 -15.20 11.78
CA GLY A 165 18.10 -14.89 11.70
C GLY A 165 18.50 -14.24 10.38
N MET A 166 17.61 -13.48 9.78
CA MET A 166 17.88 -12.71 8.57
C MET A 166 18.55 -11.37 8.92
N VAL A 167 19.12 -10.73 7.91
CA VAL A 167 19.71 -9.39 8.04
C VAL A 167 18.66 -8.33 7.70
N CYS A 168 18.51 -7.35 8.60
CA CYS A 168 17.64 -6.20 8.41
C CYS A 168 18.46 -5.04 7.82
N LEU A 169 18.21 -4.67 6.57
CA LEU A 169 18.78 -3.49 5.94
C LEU A 169 17.79 -2.32 6.07
N PHE A 170 18.04 -1.40 6.98
CA PHE A 170 17.27 -0.16 7.07
C PHE A 170 17.73 0.81 5.98
N SER A 171 16.80 1.35 5.22
CA SER A 171 17.03 2.32 4.16
C SER A 171 15.93 3.36 4.12
N THR A 172 16.07 4.35 3.27
CA THR A 172 15.11 5.42 3.06
C THR A 172 14.38 5.28 1.73
N ILE A 173 13.20 5.90 1.63
CA ILE A 173 12.45 6.01 0.36
C ILE A 173 13.05 7.05 -0.62
N VAL A 174 14.12 7.74 -0.25
CA VAL A 174 14.82 8.68 -1.15
C VAL A 174 15.47 7.87 -2.28
N PRO A 175 15.07 8.07 -3.56
CA PRO A 175 15.41 7.15 -4.65
C PRO A 175 16.90 6.91 -4.83
N ARG A 176 17.73 7.96 -4.71
CA ARG A 176 19.18 7.84 -4.87
C ARG A 176 19.81 7.00 -3.78
N ALA A 177 19.52 7.32 -2.51
CA ALA A 177 20.06 6.57 -1.37
C ALA A 177 19.60 5.11 -1.40
N MET A 178 18.30 4.87 -1.68
CA MET A 178 17.76 3.52 -1.81
C MET A 178 18.48 2.69 -2.90
N LEU A 179 18.75 3.28 -4.06
CA LEU A 179 19.44 2.59 -5.15
C LEU A 179 20.91 2.31 -4.82
N ASP A 180 21.58 3.23 -4.11
CA ASP A 180 22.96 3.04 -3.63
C ASP A 180 23.01 1.90 -2.60
N ASP A 181 22.06 1.83 -1.66
CA ASP A 181 21.94 0.74 -0.70
C ASP A 181 21.68 -0.61 -1.39
N ILE A 182 20.74 -0.65 -2.34
CA ILE A 182 20.48 -1.87 -3.13
C ILE A 182 21.73 -2.36 -3.85
N LYS A 183 22.47 -1.46 -4.48
CA LYS A 183 23.69 -1.78 -5.21
C LYS A 183 24.82 -2.31 -4.31
N ASN A 184 24.96 -1.71 -3.12
CA ASN A 184 26.04 -2.05 -2.19
C ASN A 184 25.74 -3.36 -1.44
N VAL A 185 24.48 -3.60 -1.07
CA VAL A 185 24.09 -4.69 -0.16
C VAL A 185 23.43 -5.86 -0.88
N ASN A 186 22.84 -5.66 -2.09
CA ASN A 186 22.16 -6.68 -2.86
C ASN A 186 21.06 -7.43 -2.07
N PRO A 187 19.97 -6.78 -1.63
CA PRO A 187 18.92 -7.39 -0.81
C PRO A 187 18.20 -8.51 -1.56
N HIS A 188 17.72 -9.50 -0.81
CA HIS A 188 16.92 -10.62 -1.32
C HIS A 188 15.44 -10.26 -1.39
N TYR A 189 14.95 -9.47 -0.44
CA TYR A 189 13.53 -9.13 -0.28
C TYR A 189 13.37 -7.63 -0.10
N ILE A 190 12.35 -7.08 -0.77
CA ILE A 190 11.96 -5.67 -0.64
C ILE A 190 10.45 -5.62 -0.43
N ALA A 191 9.99 -5.09 0.71
CA ALA A 191 8.58 -4.78 0.92
C ALA A 191 8.34 -3.28 0.71
N ALA A 192 7.38 -2.95 -0.14
CA ALA A 192 7.09 -1.56 -0.48
C ALA A 192 5.61 -1.32 -0.78
N VAL A 193 5.19 -0.06 -0.64
CA VAL A 193 3.88 0.39 -1.13
C VAL A 193 3.84 0.41 -2.67
N PRO A 194 2.64 0.30 -3.29
CA PRO A 194 2.48 0.27 -4.74
C PRO A 194 3.20 1.40 -5.48
N ARG A 195 3.20 2.60 -4.90
CA ARG A 195 3.82 3.78 -5.51
C ARG A 195 5.30 3.61 -5.84
N LEU A 196 6.07 2.94 -4.98
CA LEU A 196 7.49 2.70 -5.27
C LEU A 196 7.66 1.83 -6.51
N TRP A 197 6.90 0.76 -6.63
CA TRP A 197 6.94 -0.14 -7.78
C TRP A 197 6.50 0.57 -9.06
N ILE A 198 5.46 1.40 -8.98
CA ILE A 198 5.01 2.24 -10.11
C ILE A 198 6.12 3.19 -10.55
N ALA A 199 6.78 3.87 -9.61
CA ALA A 199 7.88 4.79 -9.89
C ALA A 199 9.08 4.07 -10.55
N ILE A 200 9.45 2.88 -10.07
CA ILE A 200 10.50 2.06 -10.69
C ILE A 200 10.13 1.73 -12.14
N ARG A 201 8.90 1.27 -12.38
CA ARG A 201 8.43 0.99 -13.75
C ARG A 201 8.48 2.23 -14.64
N GLN A 202 7.97 3.36 -14.17
CA GLN A 202 7.99 4.62 -14.91
C GLN A 202 9.41 5.05 -15.27
N ASN A 203 10.35 4.94 -14.33
CA ASN A 203 11.76 5.24 -14.59
C ASN A 203 12.38 4.32 -15.65
N ILE A 204 12.06 3.01 -15.63
CA ILE A 204 12.51 2.09 -16.68
C ILE A 204 12.01 2.56 -18.05
N TYR A 205 10.72 2.88 -18.19
CA TYR A 205 10.17 3.39 -19.44
C TYR A 205 10.76 4.75 -19.86
N LYS A 206 11.01 5.64 -18.90
CA LYS A 206 11.67 6.94 -19.14
C LYS A 206 13.09 6.77 -19.67
N GLU A 207 13.87 5.85 -19.11
CA GLU A 207 15.21 5.55 -19.62
C GLU A 207 15.18 4.89 -21.00
N VAL A 208 14.21 4.02 -21.27
CA VAL A 208 14.01 3.43 -22.60
C VAL A 208 13.60 4.49 -23.63
N SER A 209 12.78 5.48 -23.25
CA SER A 209 12.34 6.54 -24.18
C SER A 209 13.48 7.42 -24.70
N LYS A 210 14.58 7.53 -23.94
CA LYS A 210 15.80 8.25 -24.34
C LYS A 210 16.66 7.47 -25.35
N LYS A 211 16.39 6.18 -25.59
CA LYS A 211 17.18 5.35 -26.51
C LYS A 211 16.76 5.55 -27.97
N PRO A 212 17.63 5.21 -28.94
CA PRO A 212 17.29 5.25 -30.36
C PRO A 212 16.02 4.46 -30.69
N PHE A 213 15.32 4.84 -31.76
CA PHE A 213 14.05 4.24 -32.18
C PHE A 213 14.07 2.71 -32.23
N ILE A 214 15.14 2.14 -32.86
CA ILE A 214 15.29 0.68 -32.98
C ILE A 214 15.37 0.02 -31.59
N SER A 215 16.15 0.57 -30.67
CA SER A 215 16.28 0.04 -29.29
C SER A 215 14.94 0.06 -28.55
N ARG A 216 14.15 1.12 -28.73
CA ARG A 216 12.81 1.22 -28.15
C ARG A 216 11.88 0.14 -28.72
N MET A 217 11.90 -0.05 -30.04
CA MET A 217 11.10 -1.06 -30.73
C MET A 217 11.46 -2.48 -30.26
N ILE A 218 12.75 -2.77 -30.13
CA ILE A 218 13.26 -4.05 -29.60
C ILE A 218 12.79 -4.27 -28.17
N PHE A 219 12.90 -3.27 -27.30
CA PHE A 219 12.40 -3.35 -25.90
C PHE A 219 10.92 -3.69 -25.87
N HIS A 220 10.08 -2.95 -26.59
CA HIS A 220 8.64 -3.20 -26.61
C HIS A 220 8.28 -4.58 -27.19
N PHE A 221 9.01 -5.06 -28.20
CA PHE A 221 8.83 -6.40 -28.75
C PHE A 221 9.07 -7.47 -27.68
N PHE A 222 10.23 -7.41 -26.98
CA PHE A 222 10.55 -8.40 -25.96
C PHE A 222 9.62 -8.33 -24.74
N VAL A 223 9.19 -7.13 -24.33
CA VAL A 223 8.18 -6.97 -23.26
C VAL A 223 6.86 -7.63 -23.67
N LYS A 224 6.39 -7.47 -24.91
CA LYS A 224 5.18 -8.14 -25.40
C LYS A 224 5.33 -9.66 -25.43
N ALA A 225 6.46 -10.16 -25.89
CA ALA A 225 6.76 -11.59 -25.90
C ALA A 225 6.82 -12.18 -24.49
N ALA A 226 7.48 -11.48 -23.55
CA ALA A 226 7.53 -11.87 -22.15
C ALA A 226 6.14 -11.88 -21.50
N PHE A 227 5.31 -10.90 -21.83
CA PHE A 227 3.92 -10.80 -21.36
C PHE A 227 3.07 -11.98 -21.86
N LEU A 228 3.16 -12.31 -23.15
CA LEU A 228 2.46 -13.46 -23.72
C LEU A 228 2.93 -14.77 -23.08
N SER A 229 4.26 -14.94 -22.95
CA SER A 229 4.85 -16.09 -22.29
C SER A 229 4.36 -16.25 -20.84
N ASP A 230 4.30 -15.14 -20.06
CA ASP A 230 3.82 -15.16 -18.68
C ASP A 230 2.34 -15.53 -18.58
N ILE A 231 1.47 -14.99 -19.45
CA ILE A 231 0.05 -15.36 -19.52
C ILE A 231 -0.10 -16.85 -19.81
N CYS A 232 0.58 -17.34 -20.84
CA CYS A 232 0.51 -18.75 -21.23
C CYS A 232 1.02 -19.68 -20.11
N TYR A 233 2.14 -19.34 -19.47
CA TYR A 233 2.67 -20.05 -18.31
C TYR A 233 1.63 -20.16 -17.18
N ARG A 234 0.99 -19.04 -16.81
CA ARG A 234 -0.02 -19.01 -15.74
C ARG A 234 -1.25 -19.84 -16.06
N VAL A 235 -1.68 -19.84 -17.33
CA VAL A 235 -2.79 -20.69 -17.79
C VAL A 235 -2.42 -22.17 -17.66
N VAL A 236 -1.22 -22.55 -18.09
CA VAL A 236 -0.72 -23.94 -17.98
C VAL A 236 -0.61 -24.39 -16.54
N MET A 237 -0.07 -23.52 -15.66
CA MET A 237 0.14 -23.80 -14.24
C MET A 237 -1.11 -23.62 -13.36
N GLY A 238 -2.23 -23.15 -13.93
CA GLY A 238 -3.46 -22.93 -13.15
C GLY A 238 -3.35 -21.75 -12.16
N LEU A 239 -2.52 -20.76 -12.42
CA LEU A 239 -2.31 -19.60 -11.55
C LEU A 239 -3.35 -18.50 -11.83
N TYR A 240 -4.60 -18.80 -11.55
CA TYR A 240 -5.76 -17.90 -11.65
C TYR A 240 -6.81 -18.31 -10.60
N PRO A 241 -7.73 -17.41 -10.21
CA PRO A 241 -8.78 -17.70 -9.24
C PRO A 241 -9.72 -18.79 -9.75
N ASP A 242 -10.06 -19.78 -8.91
CA ASP A 242 -11.10 -20.76 -9.25
C ASP A 242 -12.49 -20.12 -9.14
N ASN A 243 -13.03 -19.76 -10.30
CA ASN A 243 -14.39 -19.24 -10.42
C ASN A 243 -15.43 -20.30 -10.81
N GLY A 244 -15.06 -21.58 -10.75
CA GLY A 244 -15.90 -22.72 -11.07
C GLY A 244 -15.55 -23.41 -12.39
N PHE A 245 -16.25 -24.50 -12.65
CA PHE A 245 -16.00 -25.36 -13.81
C PHE A 245 -16.19 -24.63 -15.14
N SER A 246 -15.21 -24.74 -16.02
CA SER A 246 -15.29 -24.26 -17.41
C SER A 246 -15.00 -25.41 -18.35
N LEU A 247 -15.96 -25.77 -19.20
CA LEU A 247 -15.81 -26.77 -20.28
C LEU A 247 -14.64 -26.46 -21.22
N PHE A 248 -14.27 -25.17 -21.37
CA PHE A 248 -13.16 -24.72 -22.21
C PHE A 248 -11.79 -24.77 -21.52
N PHE A 249 -11.72 -25.25 -20.30
CA PHE A 249 -10.45 -25.29 -19.54
C PHE A 249 -9.36 -26.12 -20.23
N PRO A 250 -9.62 -27.35 -20.70
CA PRO A 250 -8.63 -28.15 -21.41
C PRO A 250 -8.10 -27.47 -22.68
N ILE A 251 -8.99 -26.86 -23.43
CA ILE A 251 -8.67 -26.14 -24.68
C ILE A 251 -7.75 -24.94 -24.36
N LYS A 252 -8.09 -24.16 -23.33
CA LYS A 252 -7.25 -23.03 -22.89
C LYS A 252 -5.86 -23.50 -22.48
N LYS A 253 -5.74 -24.64 -21.82
CA LYS A 253 -4.46 -25.19 -21.40
C LYS A 253 -3.61 -25.62 -22.59
N ILE A 254 -4.21 -26.28 -23.60
CA ILE A 254 -3.52 -26.67 -24.84
C ILE A 254 -3.03 -25.42 -25.61
N LEU A 255 -3.91 -24.41 -25.78
CA LEU A 255 -3.54 -23.12 -26.39
C LEU A 255 -2.44 -22.41 -25.60
N GLY A 256 -2.49 -22.51 -24.27
CA GLY A 256 -1.45 -21.99 -23.37
C GLY A 256 -0.10 -22.66 -23.60
N ILE A 257 -0.06 -23.99 -23.73
CA ILE A 257 1.19 -24.73 -24.04
C ILE A 257 1.74 -24.29 -25.38
N PHE A 258 0.91 -24.22 -26.43
CA PHE A 258 1.34 -23.78 -27.75
C PHE A 258 1.87 -22.34 -27.71
N GLY A 259 1.12 -21.41 -27.09
CA GLY A 259 1.55 -20.03 -26.93
C GLY A 259 2.85 -19.88 -26.15
N LEU A 260 3.06 -20.74 -25.13
CA LEU A 260 4.30 -20.78 -24.35
C LEU A 260 5.49 -21.23 -25.22
N ILE A 261 5.33 -22.30 -26.01
CA ILE A 261 6.37 -22.78 -26.94
C ILE A 261 6.77 -21.65 -27.92
N CYS A 262 5.80 -20.91 -28.46
CA CYS A 262 6.06 -19.82 -29.39
C CYS A 262 6.71 -18.59 -28.74
N ALA A 263 6.28 -18.20 -27.54
CA ALA A 263 6.71 -16.95 -26.90
C ALA A 263 7.97 -17.11 -26.02
N PHE A 264 8.19 -18.29 -25.44
CA PHE A 264 9.31 -18.54 -24.51
C PHE A 264 10.70 -18.28 -25.11
N PRO A 265 11.03 -18.69 -26.36
CA PRO A 265 12.33 -18.40 -26.94
C PRO A 265 12.63 -16.90 -27.01
N PHE A 266 11.63 -16.08 -27.35
CA PHE A 266 11.77 -14.62 -27.38
C PHE A 266 11.91 -14.04 -25.97
N LYS A 267 11.17 -14.56 -24.99
CA LYS A 267 11.35 -14.18 -23.59
C LYS A 267 12.76 -14.51 -23.11
N ALA A 268 13.26 -15.71 -23.40
CA ALA A 268 14.61 -16.14 -23.03
C ALA A 268 15.69 -15.24 -23.64
N LEU A 269 15.54 -14.88 -24.92
CA LEU A 269 16.43 -13.93 -25.58
C LEU A 269 16.32 -12.53 -24.96
N GLY A 270 15.11 -12.08 -24.67
CA GLY A 270 14.85 -10.82 -23.97
C GLY A 270 15.48 -10.77 -22.57
N ASN A 271 15.49 -11.89 -21.83
CA ASN A 271 16.19 -11.99 -20.54
C ASN A 271 17.69 -11.71 -20.71
N VAL A 272 18.34 -12.34 -21.67
CA VAL A 272 19.79 -12.17 -21.90
C VAL A 272 20.13 -10.75 -22.34
N LEU A 273 19.38 -10.21 -23.28
CA LEU A 273 19.70 -8.92 -23.91
C LEU A 273 19.30 -7.70 -23.06
N ILE A 274 18.18 -7.79 -22.32
CA ILE A 274 17.53 -6.62 -21.71
C ILE A 274 17.19 -6.87 -20.24
N PHE A 275 16.38 -7.91 -19.92
CA PHE A 275 15.72 -8.00 -18.62
C PHE A 275 16.68 -8.28 -17.49
N ASN A 276 17.75 -9.07 -17.70
CA ASN A 276 18.80 -9.27 -16.68
C ASN A 276 19.48 -7.96 -16.25
N LYS A 277 19.60 -6.98 -17.16
CA LYS A 277 20.14 -5.65 -16.81
C LYS A 277 19.15 -4.85 -15.96
N ILE A 278 17.86 -4.98 -16.27
CA ILE A 278 16.79 -4.31 -15.50
C ILE A 278 16.67 -4.96 -14.11
N ASN A 279 16.69 -6.29 -14.05
CA ASN A 279 16.55 -7.02 -12.79
C ASN A 279 17.68 -6.68 -11.80
N LYS A 280 18.89 -6.44 -12.28
CA LYS A 280 20.02 -6.00 -11.46
C LYS A 280 19.83 -4.65 -10.74
N ILE A 281 18.87 -3.84 -11.15
CA ILE A 281 18.51 -2.60 -10.45
C ILE A 281 18.01 -2.90 -9.02
N LEU A 282 17.40 -4.07 -8.80
CA LEU A 282 16.93 -4.53 -7.49
C LEU A 282 17.98 -5.36 -6.72
N GLY A 283 19.20 -5.46 -7.23
CA GLY A 283 20.28 -6.27 -6.66
C GLY A 283 20.40 -7.65 -7.29
N ASN A 284 21.62 -8.22 -7.23
CA ASN A 284 21.90 -9.53 -7.84
C ASN A 284 21.24 -10.70 -7.08
N ASN A 285 20.96 -10.52 -5.79
CA ASN A 285 20.37 -11.54 -4.92
C ASN A 285 18.85 -11.44 -4.81
N PHE A 286 18.21 -10.53 -5.54
CA PHE A 286 16.79 -10.26 -5.43
C PHE A 286 15.94 -11.51 -5.75
N VAL A 287 15.05 -11.87 -4.85
CA VAL A 287 14.16 -13.03 -4.94
C VAL A 287 12.72 -12.61 -5.23
N VAL A 288 12.15 -11.75 -4.38
CA VAL A 288 10.75 -11.31 -4.52
C VAL A 288 10.52 -9.93 -3.90
N GLY A 289 9.74 -9.12 -4.59
CA GLY A 289 9.14 -7.90 -4.06
C GLY A 289 7.77 -8.16 -3.47
N ILE A 290 7.49 -7.56 -2.32
CA ILE A 290 6.19 -7.65 -1.67
C ILE A 290 5.53 -6.28 -1.76
N THR A 291 4.28 -6.24 -2.19
CA THR A 291 3.51 -5.00 -2.26
C THR A 291 2.20 -5.13 -1.49
N GLY A 292 1.84 -4.09 -0.76
CA GLY A 292 0.62 -4.04 0.03
C GLY A 292 0.33 -2.63 0.57
N GLY A 293 -0.73 -2.49 1.35
CA GLY A 293 -1.13 -1.22 1.96
C GLY A 293 -1.80 -0.23 1.00
N GLY A 294 -1.99 -0.59 -0.26
CA GLY A 294 -2.68 0.22 -1.27
C GLY A 294 -2.97 -0.58 -2.53
N SER A 295 -3.74 0.00 -3.46
CA SER A 295 -4.11 -0.65 -4.70
C SER A 295 -2.95 -0.62 -5.72
N MET A 296 -2.64 -1.77 -6.30
CA MET A 296 -1.56 -1.93 -7.26
C MET A 296 -2.11 -2.07 -8.69
N PRO A 297 -1.71 -1.21 -9.65
CA PRO A 297 -2.15 -1.32 -11.04
C PRO A 297 -1.78 -2.68 -11.64
N LEU A 298 -2.75 -3.31 -12.30
CA LEU A 298 -2.56 -4.62 -12.92
C LEU A 298 -1.43 -4.61 -13.96
N SER A 299 -1.29 -3.51 -14.70
CA SER A 299 -0.23 -3.32 -15.69
C SER A 299 1.16 -3.35 -15.09
N ALA A 300 1.33 -2.83 -13.86
CA ALA A 300 2.61 -2.83 -13.18
C ALA A 300 2.95 -4.23 -12.64
N VAL A 301 2.01 -4.93 -12.00
CA VAL A 301 2.21 -6.32 -11.54
C VAL A 301 2.57 -7.23 -12.70
N ARG A 302 1.85 -7.11 -13.82
CA ARG A 302 2.11 -7.88 -15.04
C ARG A 302 3.48 -7.58 -15.62
N PHE A 303 3.85 -6.31 -15.71
CA PHE A 303 5.15 -5.91 -16.24
C PHE A 303 6.29 -6.57 -15.46
N PHE A 304 6.34 -6.38 -14.15
CA PHE A 304 7.42 -6.92 -13.33
C PHE A 304 7.50 -8.45 -13.41
N ASN A 305 6.38 -9.14 -13.21
CA ASN A 305 6.36 -10.60 -13.24
C ASN A 305 6.76 -11.15 -14.62
N SER A 306 6.36 -10.49 -15.72
CA SER A 306 6.70 -10.95 -17.08
C SER A 306 8.19 -10.85 -17.38
N ILE A 307 8.88 -9.81 -16.90
CA ILE A 307 10.33 -9.61 -17.10
C ILE A 307 11.20 -10.36 -16.06
N GLY A 308 10.60 -11.16 -15.17
CA GLY A 308 11.33 -11.97 -14.20
C GLY A 308 11.56 -11.32 -12.85
N ILE A 309 11.01 -10.14 -12.58
CA ILE A 309 10.93 -9.55 -11.24
C ILE A 309 9.63 -9.99 -10.59
N GLU A 310 9.71 -10.98 -9.71
CA GLU A 310 8.51 -11.45 -9.02
C GLU A 310 8.00 -10.38 -8.05
N LEU A 311 6.74 -9.99 -8.21
CA LEU A 311 6.05 -9.04 -7.35
C LEU A 311 4.79 -9.69 -6.79
N ALA A 312 4.82 -9.99 -5.49
CA ALA A 312 3.73 -10.61 -4.74
C ALA A 312 2.88 -9.53 -4.06
N ASN A 313 1.58 -9.50 -4.39
CA ASN A 313 0.64 -8.61 -3.74
C ASN A 313 0.07 -9.25 -2.48
N ALA A 314 -0.08 -8.47 -1.39
CA ALA A 314 -0.67 -8.87 -0.13
C ALA A 314 -1.77 -7.87 0.28
N TYR A 315 -2.72 -8.34 1.07
CA TYR A 315 -3.83 -7.55 1.58
C TYR A 315 -3.99 -7.72 3.09
N GLY A 316 -4.34 -6.61 3.72
CA GLY A 316 -4.68 -6.57 5.14
C GLY A 316 -4.86 -5.16 5.66
N LEU A 317 -5.20 -5.07 6.93
CA LEU A 317 -5.54 -3.85 7.67
C LEU A 317 -4.73 -3.82 8.97
N THR A 318 -4.59 -2.66 9.60
CA THR A 318 -4.01 -2.59 10.95
C THR A 318 -4.82 -3.45 11.92
N GLU A 319 -6.15 -3.47 11.76
CA GLU A 319 -7.11 -4.26 12.52
C GLU A 319 -6.96 -5.80 12.31
N THR A 320 -6.11 -6.21 11.38
CA THR A 320 -5.78 -7.63 11.09
C THR A 320 -4.28 -7.93 11.20
N SER A 321 -3.48 -7.13 11.85
CA SER A 321 -2.10 -7.31 12.38
C SER A 321 -0.92 -7.53 11.40
N PRO A 322 -0.87 -7.22 10.12
CA PRO A 322 -1.88 -6.68 9.24
C PRO A 322 -2.51 -7.72 8.30
N GLY A 323 -1.91 -8.89 8.05
CA GLY A 323 -2.16 -9.76 6.90
C GLY A 323 -3.45 -10.57 6.97
N VAL A 324 -4.19 -10.59 5.89
CA VAL A 324 -5.39 -11.41 5.65
C VAL A 324 -5.17 -12.37 4.50
N ALA A 325 -4.57 -11.89 3.41
CA ALA A 325 -4.32 -12.66 2.20
C ALA A 325 -2.97 -12.29 1.57
N SER A 326 -2.32 -13.24 0.94
CA SER A 326 -1.08 -13.00 0.21
C SER A 326 -0.87 -13.97 -0.94
N ASN A 327 -0.19 -13.48 -1.97
CA ASN A 327 0.39 -14.33 -3.00
C ASN A 327 1.61 -15.07 -2.43
N LYS A 328 1.76 -16.34 -2.82
CA LYS A 328 2.94 -17.13 -2.47
C LYS A 328 4.02 -16.97 -3.53
N HIS A 329 5.29 -16.91 -3.10
CA HIS A 329 6.46 -16.94 -3.99
C HIS A 329 6.35 -18.10 -4.99
N LYS A 330 6.69 -17.87 -6.26
CA LYS A 330 6.55 -18.77 -7.43
C LYS A 330 5.11 -19.14 -7.80
N LYS A 331 4.10 -18.67 -7.05
CA LYS A 331 2.68 -18.95 -7.31
C LYS A 331 1.82 -17.69 -7.28
N VAL A 332 2.35 -16.59 -7.79
CA VAL A 332 1.63 -15.30 -7.83
C VAL A 332 0.44 -15.38 -8.78
N ILE A 333 -0.77 -15.09 -8.27
CA ILE A 333 -2.00 -14.98 -9.05
C ILE A 333 -2.22 -13.50 -9.36
N ILE A 334 -1.87 -13.11 -10.59
CA ILE A 334 -1.88 -11.71 -11.01
C ILE A 334 -3.28 -11.09 -10.94
N GLY A 335 -3.36 -9.85 -10.44
CA GLY A 335 -4.61 -9.11 -10.27
C GLY A 335 -5.37 -9.47 -9.02
N THR A 336 -4.77 -10.27 -8.12
CA THR A 336 -5.35 -10.64 -6.83
C THR A 336 -4.37 -10.35 -5.69
N CYS A 337 -4.87 -10.41 -4.47
CA CYS A 337 -4.05 -10.38 -3.26
C CYS A 337 -3.63 -11.80 -2.80
N GLY A 338 -3.84 -12.82 -3.65
CA GLY A 338 -3.52 -14.20 -3.33
C GLY A 338 -4.57 -14.90 -2.46
N LYS A 339 -4.16 -15.98 -1.81
CA LYS A 339 -5.03 -16.79 -0.96
C LYS A 339 -5.14 -16.22 0.44
N ILE A 340 -6.28 -16.46 1.05
CA ILE A 340 -6.49 -16.23 2.49
C ILE A 340 -5.44 -17.01 3.27
N LEU A 341 -4.86 -16.37 4.29
CA LEU A 341 -3.84 -16.96 5.15
C LEU A 341 -4.43 -18.12 5.98
N PRO A 342 -3.65 -19.18 6.25
CA PRO A 342 -4.11 -20.33 7.02
C PRO A 342 -4.62 -19.94 8.41
N GLY A 343 -5.71 -20.56 8.87
CA GLY A 343 -6.36 -20.22 10.14
C GLY A 343 -7.31 -19.03 10.08
N THR A 344 -7.34 -18.31 8.94
CA THR A 344 -8.30 -17.23 8.68
C THR A 344 -9.52 -17.78 7.93
N VAL A 345 -10.70 -17.43 8.39
CA VAL A 345 -11.96 -17.64 7.68
C VAL A 345 -12.36 -16.35 7.01
N ALA A 346 -12.63 -16.41 5.70
CA ALA A 346 -13.09 -15.26 4.95
C ALA A 346 -14.44 -15.57 4.26
N GLU A 347 -15.33 -14.61 4.29
CA GLU A 347 -16.60 -14.66 3.59
C GLU A 347 -16.95 -13.29 3.01
N ILE A 348 -17.85 -13.28 2.04
CA ILE A 348 -18.41 -12.07 1.46
C ILE A 348 -19.85 -11.97 1.91
N ARG A 349 -20.27 -10.74 2.27
CA ARG A 349 -21.66 -10.42 2.65
C ARG A 349 -22.19 -9.29 1.80
N ASP A 350 -23.52 -9.23 1.69
CA ASP A 350 -24.21 -8.06 1.12
C ASP A 350 -24.25 -6.88 2.12
N ILE A 351 -24.90 -5.78 1.73
CA ILE A 351 -25.01 -4.59 2.57
C ILE A 351 -25.87 -4.83 3.83
N ASP A 352 -26.78 -5.81 3.79
CA ASP A 352 -27.62 -6.21 4.92
C ASP A 352 -26.92 -7.21 5.86
N GLY A 353 -25.69 -7.60 5.53
CA GLY A 353 -24.88 -8.53 6.31
C GLY A 353 -25.14 -10.01 6.01
N ASN A 354 -25.94 -10.35 4.99
CA ASN A 354 -26.22 -11.73 4.61
C ASN A 354 -25.05 -12.33 3.86
N LYS A 355 -24.69 -13.55 4.22
CA LYS A 355 -23.59 -14.29 3.58
C LYS A 355 -23.91 -14.63 2.13
N LEU A 356 -22.97 -14.31 1.24
CA LEU A 356 -23.04 -14.62 -0.19
C LEU A 356 -22.28 -15.90 -0.54
N LYS A 357 -22.69 -16.53 -1.65
CA LYS A 357 -22.04 -17.76 -2.14
C LYS A 357 -20.69 -17.42 -2.81
N LYS A 358 -19.74 -18.37 -2.71
CA LYS A 358 -18.47 -18.33 -3.46
C LYS A 358 -18.62 -19.15 -4.77
N PRO A 359 -18.05 -18.72 -5.90
CA PRO A 359 -17.38 -17.45 -6.11
C PRO A 359 -18.38 -16.28 -6.17
N GLY A 360 -17.98 -15.12 -5.66
CA GLY A 360 -18.89 -13.97 -5.64
C GLY A 360 -18.18 -12.64 -5.33
N LYS A 361 -18.93 -11.54 -5.39
CA LYS A 361 -18.53 -10.18 -5.00
C LYS A 361 -19.38 -9.72 -3.82
N GLY A 362 -18.78 -9.08 -2.83
CA GLY A 362 -19.46 -8.50 -1.68
C GLY A 362 -18.47 -7.82 -0.73
N ILE A 363 -18.95 -7.34 0.40
CA ILE A 363 -18.13 -6.80 1.48
C ILE A 363 -17.37 -7.97 2.10
N LEU A 364 -16.06 -7.82 2.27
CA LEU A 364 -15.20 -8.85 2.84
C LEU A 364 -15.28 -8.84 4.37
N PHE A 365 -15.63 -9.98 4.94
CA PHE A 365 -15.61 -10.25 6.36
C PHE A 365 -14.55 -11.29 6.66
N VAL A 366 -13.79 -11.08 7.75
CA VAL A 366 -12.70 -11.99 8.14
C VAL A 366 -12.76 -12.32 9.62
N LYS A 367 -12.42 -13.58 9.96
CA LYS A 367 -12.29 -14.06 11.33
C LYS A 367 -11.04 -14.93 11.43
N GLY A 368 -10.23 -14.72 12.45
CA GLY A 368 -9.01 -15.49 12.63
C GLY A 368 -8.08 -14.91 13.70
N PRO A 369 -6.94 -15.57 13.94
CA PRO A 369 -6.00 -15.19 15.00
C PRO A 369 -5.38 -13.81 14.85
N GLN A 370 -5.43 -13.22 13.65
CA GLN A 370 -4.89 -11.89 13.36
C GLN A 370 -5.84 -10.75 13.68
N VAL A 371 -7.13 -11.02 13.96
CA VAL A 371 -8.12 -9.98 14.24
C VAL A 371 -7.80 -9.33 15.57
N MET A 372 -7.80 -8.00 15.60
CA MET A 372 -7.48 -7.18 16.76
C MET A 372 -8.38 -7.49 17.98
N LEU A 373 -7.95 -7.09 19.17
CA LEU A 373 -8.76 -7.14 20.39
C LEU A 373 -9.92 -6.12 20.37
N GLY A 374 -9.78 -5.05 19.60
CA GLY A 374 -10.75 -3.97 19.45
C GLY A 374 -10.07 -2.60 19.40
N TYR A 375 -10.86 -1.54 19.40
CA TYR A 375 -10.36 -0.18 19.51
C TYR A 375 -10.22 0.24 20.97
N TYR A 376 -9.08 0.83 21.30
CA TYR A 376 -8.77 1.26 22.66
C TYR A 376 -9.76 2.31 23.16
N LYS A 377 -10.41 2.02 24.30
CA LYS A 377 -11.46 2.85 24.94
C LYS A 377 -12.65 3.21 24.03
N ASP A 378 -12.86 2.47 22.92
CA ASP A 378 -13.96 2.69 21.98
C ASP A 378 -14.70 1.38 21.68
N LYS A 379 -15.48 0.92 22.65
CA LYS A 379 -16.28 -0.31 22.56
C LYS A 379 -17.36 -0.20 21.48
N GLU A 380 -17.92 0.99 21.30
CA GLU A 380 -18.97 1.23 20.31
C GLU A 380 -18.43 1.04 18.89
N ALA A 381 -17.29 1.68 18.55
CA ALA A 381 -16.64 1.48 17.26
C ALA A 381 -16.18 0.03 17.08
N THR A 382 -15.75 -0.65 18.14
CA THR A 382 -15.38 -2.07 18.08
C THR A 382 -16.57 -2.93 17.70
N CYS A 383 -17.71 -2.78 18.37
CA CYS A 383 -18.93 -3.54 18.09
C CYS A 383 -19.52 -3.25 16.70
N LYS A 384 -19.26 -2.06 16.11
CA LYS A 384 -19.69 -1.74 14.74
C LYS A 384 -18.94 -2.53 13.67
N ILE A 385 -17.69 -2.93 13.94
CA ILE A 385 -16.89 -3.62 12.93
C ILE A 385 -16.62 -5.09 13.26
N ILE A 386 -16.64 -5.49 14.52
CA ILE A 386 -16.55 -6.90 14.95
C ILE A 386 -17.92 -7.34 15.42
N GLY A 387 -18.56 -8.19 14.62
CA GLY A 387 -19.88 -8.74 14.92
C GLY A 387 -19.84 -9.70 16.10
N SER A 388 -21.03 -10.02 16.67
CA SER A 388 -21.18 -11.01 17.73
C SER A 388 -20.75 -12.42 17.30
N ASP A 389 -20.70 -12.69 15.99
CA ASP A 389 -20.16 -13.91 15.39
C ASP A 389 -18.64 -13.95 15.31
N GLY A 390 -17.96 -12.88 15.73
CA GLY A 390 -16.51 -12.70 15.74
C GLY A 390 -15.90 -12.39 14.37
N PHE A 391 -16.69 -12.08 13.35
CA PHE A 391 -16.21 -11.60 12.07
C PHE A 391 -15.98 -10.09 12.11
N LEU A 392 -14.82 -9.67 11.63
CA LEU A 392 -14.47 -8.28 11.40
C LEU A 392 -14.96 -7.87 10.00
N ASN A 393 -15.78 -6.85 9.92
CA ASN A 393 -16.12 -6.15 8.68
C ASN A 393 -14.93 -5.31 8.24
N THR A 394 -14.31 -5.63 7.12
CA THR A 394 -13.14 -4.90 6.61
C THR A 394 -13.52 -3.56 5.97
N GLY A 395 -14.78 -3.35 5.62
CA GLY A 395 -15.25 -2.24 4.80
C GLY A 395 -14.72 -2.25 3.37
N ASP A 396 -14.04 -3.33 2.95
CA ASP A 396 -13.52 -3.47 1.59
C ASP A 396 -14.41 -4.39 0.77
N ILE A 397 -14.71 -3.99 -0.47
CA ILE A 397 -15.44 -4.82 -1.43
C ILE A 397 -14.44 -5.73 -2.14
N ALA A 398 -14.72 -7.02 -2.10
CA ALA A 398 -13.85 -8.03 -2.68
C ALA A 398 -14.61 -9.02 -3.57
N LYS A 399 -13.89 -9.62 -4.52
CA LYS A 399 -14.24 -10.92 -5.11
C LYS A 399 -13.51 -12.01 -4.36
N LEU A 400 -14.24 -13.06 -4.01
CA LEU A 400 -13.71 -14.22 -3.33
C LEU A 400 -14.01 -15.45 -4.17
N SER A 401 -12.95 -16.17 -4.60
CA SER A 401 -13.05 -17.38 -5.41
C SER A 401 -13.40 -18.61 -4.56
N LYS A 402 -13.70 -19.74 -5.22
CA LYS A 402 -13.95 -21.02 -4.52
C LYS A 402 -12.74 -21.48 -3.70
N ASP A 403 -11.54 -21.28 -4.21
CA ASP A 403 -10.27 -21.67 -3.57
C ASP A 403 -9.70 -20.58 -2.64
N ASN A 404 -10.56 -19.64 -2.20
CA ASN A 404 -10.23 -18.55 -1.27
C ASN A 404 -9.16 -17.57 -1.77
N VAL A 405 -9.10 -17.32 -3.07
CA VAL A 405 -8.31 -16.22 -3.64
C VAL A 405 -9.10 -14.92 -3.55
N VAL A 406 -8.47 -13.87 -3.01
CA VAL A 406 -9.08 -12.55 -2.79
C VAL A 406 -8.61 -11.56 -3.84
N GLN A 407 -9.56 -10.83 -4.42
CA GLN A 407 -9.33 -9.65 -5.23
C GLN A 407 -10.08 -8.48 -4.61
N ILE A 408 -9.36 -7.49 -4.09
CA ILE A 408 -9.96 -6.23 -3.61
C ILE A 408 -10.35 -5.38 -4.81
N ILE A 409 -11.56 -4.82 -4.77
CA ILE A 409 -12.12 -4.02 -5.86
C ILE A 409 -12.26 -2.56 -5.45
N GLY A 410 -12.66 -2.29 -4.20
CA GLY A 410 -12.90 -0.95 -3.72
C GLY A 410 -13.23 -0.93 -2.24
N ARG A 411 -13.71 0.21 -1.77
CA ARG A 411 -14.21 0.38 -0.40
C ARG A 411 -15.70 0.66 -0.41
N GLU A 412 -16.43 0.02 0.47
CA GLU A 412 -17.86 0.18 0.62
C GLU A 412 -18.29 1.66 0.69
N LYS A 413 -17.63 2.44 1.54
CA LYS A 413 -17.89 3.87 1.74
C LYS A 413 -17.53 4.77 0.56
N ASP A 414 -16.71 4.29 -0.37
CA ASP A 414 -16.26 5.04 -1.55
C ASP A 414 -17.10 4.70 -2.79
N THR A 415 -17.96 3.69 -2.71
CA THR A 415 -18.86 3.30 -3.80
C THR A 415 -19.76 4.46 -4.19
N ILE A 416 -19.80 4.76 -5.47
CA ILE A 416 -20.65 5.79 -6.06
C ILE A 416 -21.95 5.13 -6.49
N VAL A 417 -23.08 5.62 -5.98
CA VAL A 417 -24.40 5.19 -6.41
C VAL A 417 -24.94 6.21 -7.41
N LEU A 418 -25.12 5.80 -8.65
CA LEU A 418 -25.73 6.65 -9.67
C LEU A 418 -27.24 6.75 -9.49
N ASN A 419 -27.88 7.77 -10.08
CA ASN A 419 -29.31 8.00 -9.94
C ASN A 419 -30.21 6.88 -10.54
N ASN A 420 -29.63 6.01 -11.38
CA ASN A 420 -30.29 4.82 -11.93
C ASN A 420 -30.09 3.57 -11.03
N GLY A 421 -29.47 3.71 -9.84
CA GLY A 421 -29.21 2.64 -8.89
C GLY A 421 -27.95 1.79 -9.18
N GLU A 422 -27.17 2.10 -10.22
CA GLU A 422 -25.93 1.39 -10.49
C GLU A 422 -24.84 1.77 -9.47
N ASN A 423 -24.19 0.76 -8.92
CA ASN A 423 -23.07 0.90 -7.99
C ASN A 423 -21.74 0.85 -8.74
N VAL A 424 -20.96 1.90 -8.63
CA VAL A 424 -19.64 2.04 -9.26
C VAL A 424 -18.54 2.10 -8.22
N GLU A 425 -17.55 1.23 -8.38
CA GLU A 425 -16.32 1.30 -7.59
C GLU A 425 -15.34 2.27 -8.27
N PRO A 426 -15.03 3.43 -7.70
CA PRO A 426 -14.19 4.43 -8.35
C PRO A 426 -12.73 4.00 -8.48
N ALA A 427 -12.19 3.26 -7.50
CA ALA A 427 -10.78 2.91 -7.45
C ALA A 427 -10.24 2.18 -8.70
N PRO A 428 -10.92 1.18 -9.30
CA PRO A 428 -10.45 0.55 -10.53
C PRO A 428 -10.35 1.52 -11.71
N ILE A 429 -11.27 2.50 -11.79
CA ILE A 429 -11.29 3.52 -12.84
C ILE A 429 -10.13 4.49 -12.64
N GLU A 430 -9.95 5.00 -11.42
CA GLU A 430 -8.88 5.92 -11.04
C GLU A 430 -7.50 5.33 -11.30
N ILE A 431 -7.28 4.10 -10.84
CA ILE A 431 -6.03 3.36 -11.08
C ILE A 431 -5.76 3.20 -12.57
N LYS A 432 -6.81 2.94 -13.35
CA LYS A 432 -6.67 2.78 -14.81
C LYS A 432 -6.32 4.09 -15.50
N LEU A 433 -6.90 5.21 -15.07
CA LEU A 433 -6.58 6.54 -15.58
C LEU A 433 -5.13 6.95 -15.26
N GLU A 434 -4.66 6.62 -14.06
CA GLU A 434 -3.28 6.89 -13.62
C GLU A 434 -2.22 6.03 -14.37
N GLU A 435 -2.62 5.09 -15.23
CA GLU A 435 -1.71 4.42 -16.16
C GLU A 435 -1.28 5.32 -17.33
N SER A 436 -2.01 6.41 -17.62
CA SER A 436 -1.61 7.41 -18.60
C SER A 436 -0.44 8.25 -18.10
N ALA A 437 0.55 8.48 -18.98
CA ALA A 437 1.64 9.39 -18.65
C ALA A 437 1.16 10.84 -18.44
N LEU A 438 0.04 11.24 -19.05
CA LEU A 438 -0.51 12.59 -18.98
C LEU A 438 -1.31 12.86 -17.70
N ILE A 439 -1.67 11.82 -16.93
CA ILE A 439 -2.51 11.90 -15.73
C ILE A 439 -1.68 11.52 -14.51
N GLU A 440 -1.50 12.47 -13.59
CA GLU A 440 -0.80 12.21 -12.32
C GLU A 440 -1.73 11.58 -11.30
N LYS A 441 -2.96 12.14 -11.16
CA LYS A 441 -4.00 11.66 -10.26
C LYS A 441 -5.38 11.83 -10.87
N ALA A 442 -6.29 10.91 -10.52
CA ALA A 442 -7.69 10.97 -10.91
C ALA A 442 -8.58 10.71 -9.70
N VAL A 443 -9.66 11.47 -9.57
CA VAL A 443 -10.72 11.26 -8.58
C VAL A 443 -12.06 11.19 -9.29
N VAL A 444 -12.66 10.01 -9.32
CA VAL A 444 -13.97 9.79 -9.95
C VAL A 444 -15.09 10.25 -9.02
N VAL A 445 -16.03 10.99 -9.57
CA VAL A 445 -17.18 11.57 -8.86
C VAL A 445 -18.47 11.29 -9.63
N GLY A 446 -19.61 11.32 -8.95
CA GLY A 446 -20.89 11.04 -9.62
C GLY A 446 -21.99 10.55 -8.68
N GLN A 447 -21.81 10.71 -7.36
CA GLN A 447 -22.83 10.34 -6.38
C GLN A 447 -24.16 11.04 -6.71
N ASP A 448 -25.24 10.25 -6.83
CA ASP A 448 -26.60 10.69 -7.18
C ASP A 448 -26.72 11.39 -8.55
N GLN A 449 -25.73 11.21 -9.43
CA GLN A 449 -25.71 11.80 -10.77
C GLN A 449 -26.12 10.78 -11.85
N LYS A 450 -26.42 11.29 -13.06
CA LYS A 450 -26.77 10.44 -14.22
C LYS A 450 -25.58 9.70 -14.82
N PHE A 451 -24.37 10.20 -14.62
CA PHE A 451 -23.14 9.69 -15.20
C PHE A 451 -21.95 10.02 -14.28
N LEU A 452 -20.81 9.41 -14.56
CA LEU A 452 -19.57 9.70 -13.85
C LEU A 452 -18.85 10.91 -14.44
N GLY A 453 -18.33 11.74 -13.54
CA GLY A 453 -17.32 12.76 -13.83
C GLY A 453 -15.97 12.41 -13.19
N ALA A 454 -14.94 13.20 -13.53
CA ALA A 454 -13.64 13.06 -12.89
C ALA A 454 -12.96 14.41 -12.64
N LEU A 455 -12.30 14.52 -11.49
CA LEU A 455 -11.29 15.53 -11.24
C LEU A 455 -9.93 14.92 -11.64
N ILE A 456 -9.21 15.55 -12.54
CA ILE A 456 -7.94 15.07 -13.09
C ILE A 456 -6.83 16.04 -12.73
N LEU A 457 -5.83 15.57 -12.02
CA LEU A 457 -4.57 16.27 -11.86
C LEU A 457 -3.64 15.87 -13.01
N PRO A 458 -3.30 16.81 -13.93
CA PRO A 458 -2.42 16.50 -15.04
C PRO A 458 -0.96 16.32 -14.57
N ASN A 459 -0.21 15.47 -15.25
CA ASN A 459 1.23 15.46 -15.15
C ASN A 459 1.80 16.57 -16.02
N PHE A 460 2.06 17.73 -15.42
CA PHE A 460 2.45 18.93 -16.15
C PHE A 460 3.77 18.78 -16.92
N GLU A 461 4.71 17.98 -16.43
CA GLU A 461 5.97 17.68 -17.13
C GLU A 461 5.71 16.90 -18.42
N GLU A 462 4.91 15.84 -18.35
CA GLU A 462 4.61 15.01 -19.52
C GLU A 462 3.66 15.71 -20.51
N ILE A 463 2.78 16.58 -20.04
CA ILE A 463 1.94 17.42 -20.91
C ILE A 463 2.81 18.41 -21.70
N ASN A 464 3.80 19.05 -21.10
CA ASN A 464 4.70 19.94 -21.82
C ASN A 464 5.48 19.19 -22.90
N LYS A 465 5.96 17.97 -22.62
CA LYS A 465 6.60 17.11 -23.63
C LYS A 465 5.64 16.72 -24.75
N TYR A 466 4.38 16.44 -24.42
CA TYR A 466 3.36 16.16 -25.41
C TYR A 466 3.12 17.38 -26.31
N LEU A 467 2.96 18.59 -25.74
CA LEU A 467 2.78 19.83 -26.49
C LEU A 467 3.97 20.09 -27.44
N GLU A 468 5.18 19.90 -26.96
CA GLU A 468 6.39 19.97 -27.80
C GLU A 468 6.35 18.99 -28.97
N SER A 469 5.94 17.75 -28.71
CA SER A 469 5.85 16.70 -29.72
C SER A 469 4.85 16.99 -30.84
N VAL A 470 3.84 17.83 -30.56
CA VAL A 470 2.81 18.26 -31.53
C VAL A 470 3.08 19.66 -32.08
N GLY A 471 4.29 20.21 -31.86
CA GLY A 471 4.74 21.50 -32.40
C GLY A 471 4.08 22.71 -31.72
N GLN A 472 3.60 22.56 -30.50
CA GLN A 472 2.98 23.63 -29.71
C GLN A 472 3.97 24.29 -28.77
N LYS A 473 3.68 25.53 -28.37
CA LYS A 473 4.49 26.26 -27.41
C LYS A 473 4.45 25.58 -26.04
N ILE A 474 5.62 25.37 -25.44
CA ILE A 474 5.78 24.90 -24.07
C ILE A 474 5.34 26.03 -23.13
N PHE A 475 4.54 25.71 -22.13
CA PHE A 475 4.19 26.66 -21.09
C PHE A 475 5.21 26.62 -19.96
N ASP A 476 5.46 27.78 -19.36
CA ASP A 476 6.24 27.83 -18.11
C ASP A 476 5.59 26.90 -17.06
N ALA A 477 6.42 26.13 -16.36
CA ALA A 477 5.96 25.21 -15.31
C ALA A 477 5.13 25.93 -14.22
N ASN A 478 5.30 27.24 -14.07
CA ASN A 478 4.53 28.07 -13.14
C ASN A 478 3.17 28.52 -13.70
N ASN A 479 2.91 28.36 -15.00
CA ASN A 479 1.67 28.80 -15.64
C ASN A 479 0.68 27.66 -15.90
N ARG A 480 0.43 26.86 -14.85
CA ARG A 480 -0.45 25.68 -14.87
C ARG A 480 -1.86 26.03 -15.34
N ARG A 481 -2.33 27.23 -15.00
CA ARG A 481 -3.66 27.72 -15.38
C ARG A 481 -3.86 27.78 -16.90
N GLN A 482 -2.84 28.19 -17.65
CA GLN A 482 -2.90 28.18 -19.12
C GLN A 482 -2.86 26.76 -19.69
N ILE A 483 -2.13 25.85 -19.05
CA ILE A 483 -2.07 24.44 -19.45
C ILE A 483 -3.45 23.80 -19.32
N ILE A 484 -4.12 23.93 -18.18
CA ILE A 484 -5.42 23.31 -17.95
C ILE A 484 -6.55 23.90 -18.80
N ALA A 485 -6.41 25.15 -19.28
CA ALA A 485 -7.35 25.81 -20.18
C ALA A 485 -7.07 25.53 -21.67
N ASN A 486 -5.97 24.86 -22.01
CA ASN A 486 -5.57 24.63 -23.38
C ASN A 486 -6.41 23.51 -24.03
N ASN A 487 -7.06 23.82 -25.15
CA ASN A 487 -7.92 22.89 -25.87
C ASN A 487 -7.21 21.61 -26.37
N ILE A 488 -5.91 21.72 -26.70
CA ILE A 488 -5.11 20.55 -27.14
C ILE A 488 -4.88 19.63 -25.95
N VAL A 489 -4.60 20.18 -24.77
CA VAL A 489 -4.44 19.40 -23.53
C VAL A 489 -5.76 18.76 -23.14
N LEU A 490 -6.86 19.52 -23.16
CA LEU A 490 -8.20 18.98 -22.87
C LEU A 490 -8.56 17.82 -23.81
N LYS A 491 -8.28 17.98 -25.11
CA LYS A 491 -8.49 16.92 -26.10
C LYS A 491 -7.62 15.71 -25.82
N ALA A 492 -6.33 15.90 -25.55
CA ALA A 492 -5.40 14.80 -25.28
C ALA A 492 -5.82 13.98 -24.03
N ILE A 493 -6.21 14.66 -22.95
CA ILE A 493 -6.72 14.00 -21.74
C ILE A 493 -8.04 13.26 -22.02
N ASN A 494 -8.96 13.86 -22.77
CA ASN A 494 -10.22 13.21 -23.16
C ASN A 494 -9.97 11.94 -24.00
N ASP A 495 -9.03 11.99 -24.91
CA ASP A 495 -8.68 10.84 -25.76
C ASP A 495 -8.05 9.72 -24.92
N GLU A 496 -7.20 10.05 -23.94
CA GLU A 496 -6.64 9.07 -22.99
C GLU A 496 -7.74 8.47 -22.10
N ILE A 497 -8.69 9.26 -21.59
CA ILE A 497 -9.82 8.76 -20.81
C ILE A 497 -10.61 7.73 -21.63
N LYS A 498 -11.00 8.06 -22.86
CA LYS A 498 -11.76 7.16 -23.75
C LYS A 498 -10.99 5.90 -24.12
N LYS A 499 -9.68 6.03 -24.34
CA LYS A 499 -8.79 4.91 -24.64
C LYS A 499 -8.64 3.95 -23.46
N LEU A 500 -8.62 4.46 -22.23
CA LEU A 500 -8.40 3.67 -21.02
C LEU A 500 -9.69 3.12 -20.45
N ILE A 501 -10.76 3.91 -20.41
CA ILE A 501 -12.04 3.52 -19.79
C ILE A 501 -13.06 3.19 -20.89
N ASN A 502 -13.03 1.93 -21.34
CA ASN A 502 -13.92 1.42 -22.37
C ASN A 502 -14.21 -0.07 -22.18
N LYS A 503 -15.14 -0.60 -22.98
CA LYS A 503 -15.56 -2.00 -22.94
C LYS A 503 -14.43 -3.00 -23.22
N ALA A 504 -13.49 -2.66 -24.11
CA ALA A 504 -12.35 -3.53 -24.44
C ALA A 504 -11.40 -3.70 -23.24
N ASN A 505 -11.32 -2.71 -22.34
CA ASN A 505 -10.58 -2.76 -21.09
C ASN A 505 -11.41 -3.30 -19.90
N GLY A 506 -12.63 -3.79 -20.15
CA GLY A 506 -13.48 -4.44 -19.16
C GLY A 506 -14.43 -3.51 -18.39
N PHE A 507 -14.53 -2.24 -18.78
CA PHE A 507 -15.43 -1.28 -18.13
C PHE A 507 -16.82 -1.31 -18.76
N LYS A 508 -17.84 -1.17 -17.91
CA LYS A 508 -19.23 -1.11 -18.31
C LYS A 508 -19.61 0.28 -18.86
N PRO A 509 -20.71 0.42 -19.60
CA PRO A 509 -21.13 1.72 -20.13
C PRO A 509 -21.31 2.80 -19.05
N PHE A 510 -21.86 2.46 -17.89
CA PHE A 510 -22.10 3.38 -16.79
C PHE A 510 -20.82 3.69 -15.97
N GLU A 511 -19.71 2.97 -16.18
CA GLU A 511 -18.40 3.25 -15.61
C GLU A 511 -17.57 4.22 -16.47
N GLN A 512 -18.09 4.66 -17.61
CA GLN A 512 -17.42 5.63 -18.47
C GLN A 512 -17.51 7.05 -17.91
N ILE A 513 -16.40 7.78 -18.00
CA ILE A 513 -16.32 9.18 -17.59
C ILE A 513 -16.78 10.05 -18.76
N LEU A 514 -17.85 10.82 -18.57
CA LEU A 514 -18.42 11.69 -19.61
C LEU A 514 -17.93 13.12 -19.51
N LYS A 515 -17.62 13.61 -18.32
CA LYS A 515 -17.09 14.96 -18.09
C LYS A 515 -15.92 14.91 -17.13
N PHE A 516 -14.99 15.84 -17.28
CA PHE A 516 -13.86 15.97 -16.36
C PHE A 516 -13.45 17.44 -16.18
N THR A 517 -12.78 17.71 -15.08
CA THR A 517 -12.14 19.02 -14.80
C THR A 517 -10.68 18.79 -14.50
N LEU A 518 -9.81 19.62 -15.11
CA LEU A 518 -8.38 19.60 -14.80
C LEU A 518 -8.11 20.45 -13.57
N LEU A 519 -7.32 19.92 -12.65
CA LEU A 519 -6.89 20.60 -11.43
C LEU A 519 -5.54 21.32 -11.66
N GLU A 520 -5.44 22.54 -11.15
CA GLU A 520 -4.23 23.35 -11.26
C GLU A 520 -3.18 22.98 -10.20
N LYS A 521 -3.64 22.69 -8.97
CA LYS A 521 -2.78 22.46 -7.82
C LYS A 521 -2.52 20.99 -7.61
N PRO A 522 -1.24 20.59 -7.37
CA PRO A 522 -0.92 19.23 -6.91
C PRO A 522 -1.59 18.92 -5.58
N PHE A 523 -1.89 17.66 -5.36
CA PHE A 523 -2.37 17.21 -4.07
C PHE A 523 -1.25 17.23 -3.03
N GLU A 524 -1.54 17.76 -1.83
CA GLU A 524 -0.61 17.89 -0.73
C GLU A 524 -0.76 16.71 0.25
N VAL A 525 0.38 16.19 0.71
CA VAL A 525 0.40 15.21 1.80
C VAL A 525 -0.06 15.90 3.09
N GLY A 526 -0.95 15.23 3.82
CA GLY A 526 -1.59 15.81 5.01
C GLY A 526 -2.96 16.43 4.73
N LYS A 527 -3.19 16.96 3.51
CA LYS A 527 -4.48 17.52 3.06
C LYS A 527 -5.24 16.52 2.17
N GLU A 528 -5.04 16.60 0.84
CA GLU A 528 -5.70 15.73 -0.14
C GLU A 528 -5.21 14.30 -0.11
N MET A 529 -3.98 14.08 0.35
CA MET A 529 -3.37 12.75 0.45
C MET A 529 -2.97 12.42 1.89
N SER A 530 -3.03 11.14 2.21
CA SER A 530 -2.43 10.58 3.43
C SER A 530 -0.89 10.53 3.30
N ILE A 531 -0.19 10.27 4.41
CA ILE A 531 1.27 10.04 4.41
C ILE A 531 1.65 8.85 3.51
N LYS A 532 0.76 7.88 3.36
CA LYS A 532 0.89 6.75 2.42
C LYS A 532 0.62 7.15 0.96
N MET A 533 0.31 8.41 0.71
CA MET A 533 -0.04 8.96 -0.59
C MET A 533 -1.38 8.43 -1.16
N ASP A 534 -2.24 7.88 -0.31
CA ASP A 534 -3.61 7.52 -0.67
C ASP A 534 -4.50 8.76 -0.66
N ILE A 535 -5.45 8.82 -1.58
CA ILE A 535 -6.41 9.92 -1.72
C ILE A 535 -7.34 9.96 -0.50
N LYS A 536 -7.43 11.11 0.16
CA LYS A 536 -8.43 11.39 1.19
C LYS A 536 -9.73 11.85 0.51
N ARG A 537 -10.51 10.90 -0.01
CA ARG A 537 -11.70 11.17 -0.83
C ARG A 537 -12.66 12.17 -0.19
N SER A 538 -12.99 12.00 1.08
CA SER A 538 -13.91 12.90 1.79
C SER A 538 -13.41 14.35 1.85
N TYR A 539 -12.09 14.55 2.02
CA TYR A 539 -11.49 15.88 1.98
C TYR A 539 -11.61 16.50 0.58
N ILE A 540 -11.26 15.73 -0.47
CA ILE A 540 -11.31 16.19 -1.86
C ILE A 540 -12.74 16.54 -2.28
N LEU A 541 -13.73 15.70 -1.95
CA LEU A 541 -15.13 15.96 -2.28
C LEU A 541 -15.65 17.25 -1.64
N ASN A 542 -15.21 17.57 -0.44
CA ASN A 542 -15.58 18.82 0.23
C ASN A 542 -14.82 20.03 -0.32
N PHE A 543 -13.51 19.90 -0.53
CA PHE A 543 -12.65 20.99 -0.96
C PHE A 543 -12.96 21.44 -2.40
N TYR A 544 -13.15 20.49 -3.31
CA TYR A 544 -13.47 20.73 -4.73
C TYR A 544 -14.99 20.67 -5.02
N LYS A 545 -15.84 20.96 -4.03
CA LYS A 545 -17.29 20.88 -4.16
C LYS A 545 -17.86 21.72 -5.33
N ASN A 546 -17.28 22.89 -5.60
CA ASN A 546 -17.72 23.79 -6.66
C ASN A 546 -17.36 23.24 -8.04
N GLU A 547 -16.13 22.75 -8.21
CA GLU A 547 -15.64 22.11 -9.43
C GLU A 547 -16.47 20.87 -9.75
N ILE A 548 -16.78 20.07 -8.74
CA ILE A 548 -17.64 18.88 -8.89
C ILE A 548 -19.06 19.29 -9.31
N LYS A 549 -19.64 20.28 -8.68
CA LYS A 549 -20.97 20.77 -9.04
C LYS A 549 -21.02 21.23 -10.51
N ASN A 550 -20.01 21.96 -10.96
CA ASN A 550 -19.94 22.46 -12.34
C ASN A 550 -19.80 21.34 -13.38
N LEU A 551 -19.29 20.15 -13.01
CA LEU A 551 -19.25 19.00 -13.91
C LEU A 551 -20.62 18.48 -14.30
N PHE A 552 -21.63 18.66 -13.46
CA PHE A 552 -22.96 18.07 -13.64
C PHE A 552 -24.04 19.09 -14.03
N ILE A 553 -23.66 20.35 -14.21
CA ILE A 553 -24.49 21.40 -14.83
C ILE A 553 -24.21 21.37 -16.34
#